data_9e14ed5b02eea7e1a98a903abd4493ce
#
_entry.id   9e14ed5b02eea7e1a98a903abd4493ce
#
_cell.length_a   1.000
_cell.length_b   1.000
_cell.length_c   1.000
_cell.angle_alpha   90.00
_cell.angle_beta   90.00
_cell.angle_gamma   90.00
#
_symmetry.space_group_name_H-M   'P 1'
#
loop_
_entity.id
_entity.type
_entity.pdbx_description
1 polymer ?
#
loop_
_entity_poly.entity_id
_entity_poly.type
_entity_poly.pdbx_seq_one_letter_code
_entity_poly.pdbx_strand_id
1 'polypeptide(L)'
;MTWNTPKPGEWKSEELSQGRIIDYKAFNFVDGEGVRNSLYVAGCMFHCEGCYNVATWSFNAGIPYTPELEEQIIADLAKPYVQGLTLLGGEPFLNTGILLPLVKRIRKELPEKDIWSWTGYTWEEMMLETPDKLEPVSYTHLRAHETVLD
;
A
#
# COMPACT_ATOMS: atom_id res chain seq x y z
N MET A 1 -25.54 2.91 -7.68
CA MET A 1 -24.63 1.90 -8.22
C MET A 1 -24.29 0.90 -7.13
N THR A 2 -24.40 -0.36 -7.46
CA THR A 2 -24.03 -1.40 -6.49
C THR A 2 -22.52 -1.55 -6.47
N TRP A 3 -21.98 -1.48 -5.29
CA TRP A 3 -20.57 -1.70 -5.10
C TRP A 3 -20.26 -3.18 -4.97
N ASN A 4 -19.32 -3.67 -5.74
CA ASN A 4 -18.88 -5.06 -5.67
C ASN A 4 -17.52 -5.13 -5.00
N THR A 5 -17.51 -5.66 -3.79
CA THR A 5 -16.25 -5.96 -3.13
C THR A 5 -15.57 -7.11 -3.86
N PRO A 6 -14.28 -7.05 -4.10
CA PRO A 6 -13.59 -8.16 -4.76
C PRO A 6 -13.61 -9.38 -3.89
N LYS A 7 -13.81 -10.52 -4.52
CA LYS A 7 -13.75 -11.80 -3.81
C LYS A 7 -12.32 -12.32 -3.78
N PRO A 8 -11.97 -13.12 -2.78
CA PRO A 8 -10.63 -13.69 -2.72
C PRO A 8 -10.23 -14.38 -4.03
N GLY A 9 -9.06 -14.05 -4.53
CA GLY A 9 -8.53 -14.64 -5.75
C GLY A 9 -9.06 -14.09 -7.06
N GLU A 10 -10.08 -13.19 -7.03
CA GLU A 10 -10.64 -12.65 -8.27
C GLU A 10 -9.72 -11.63 -8.93
N TRP A 11 -9.12 -10.75 -8.15
CA TRP A 11 -8.26 -9.70 -8.67
C TRP A 11 -6.81 -9.98 -8.31
N LYS A 12 -5.98 -10.11 -9.32
CA LYS A 12 -4.56 -10.43 -9.14
C LYS A 12 -3.71 -9.21 -9.45
N SER A 13 -2.80 -8.93 -8.56
CA SER A 13 -1.92 -7.80 -8.68
C SER A 13 -1.10 -7.84 -9.98
N GLU A 14 -0.56 -8.99 -10.34
CA GLU A 14 0.26 -9.11 -11.54
C GLU A 14 -0.52 -8.85 -12.83
N GLU A 15 -1.85 -8.96 -12.78
CA GLU A 15 -2.70 -8.70 -13.95
C GLU A 15 -3.12 -7.25 -14.04
N LEU A 16 -3.24 -6.56 -12.92
CA LEU A 16 -3.80 -5.22 -12.86
C LEU A 16 -2.75 -4.14 -12.69
N SER A 17 -1.74 -4.38 -11.87
CA SER A 17 -0.73 -3.37 -11.56
C SER A 17 0.12 -3.03 -12.77
N GLN A 18 0.34 -1.74 -12.97
CA GLN A 18 1.26 -1.24 -13.99
C GLN A 18 2.57 -0.76 -13.37
N GLY A 19 2.80 -1.05 -12.09
CA GLY A 19 4.03 -0.65 -11.42
C GLY A 19 4.14 0.86 -11.27
N ARG A 20 3.04 1.56 -11.05
CA ARG A 20 3.02 3.03 -10.99
C ARG A 20 2.57 3.51 -9.63
N ILE A 21 3.01 4.70 -9.28
CA ILE A 21 2.62 5.36 -8.04
C ILE A 21 2.04 6.74 -8.37
N ILE A 22 1.17 7.21 -7.46
CA ILE A 22 0.59 8.55 -7.58
C ILE A 22 1.53 9.57 -6.98
N ASP A 23 2.10 9.27 -5.81
CA ASP A 23 2.93 10.23 -5.10
C ASP A 23 3.75 9.52 -4.03
N TYR A 24 4.79 10.20 -3.60
CA TYR A 24 5.57 9.81 -2.45
C TYR A 24 5.80 11.07 -1.62
N LYS A 25 5.37 11.04 -0.36
CA LYS A 25 5.50 12.19 0.54
C LYS A 25 6.36 11.83 1.72
N ALA A 26 7.52 12.46 1.81
CA ALA A 26 8.42 12.24 2.93
C ALA A 26 8.06 13.14 4.10
N PHE A 27 8.33 12.65 5.31
CA PHE A 27 8.34 13.43 6.54
C PHE A 27 7.03 14.14 6.87
N ASN A 28 5.94 13.37 6.92
CA ASN A 28 4.63 13.89 7.32
C ASN A 28 4.12 13.14 8.55
N PHE A 29 3.00 13.62 9.15
CA PHE A 29 2.39 12.95 10.30
C PHE A 29 0.89 12.77 10.15
N VAL A 30 0.42 12.66 8.92
CA VAL A 30 -1.03 12.54 8.70
C VAL A 30 -1.49 11.11 8.41
N ASP A 31 -0.58 10.22 8.05
CA ASP A 31 -0.94 8.88 7.57
C ASP A 31 -0.60 7.77 8.56
N GLY A 32 -0.48 8.07 9.83
CA GLY A 32 -0.17 7.10 10.86
C GLY A 32 0.52 7.73 12.04
N GLU A 33 1.09 6.92 12.91
CA GLU A 33 1.77 7.41 14.11
C GLU A 33 3.16 7.97 13.80
N GLY A 34 3.49 9.08 14.42
CA GLY A 34 4.79 9.70 14.34
C GLY A 34 5.07 10.35 13.00
N VAL A 35 6.31 10.74 12.79
CA VAL A 35 6.76 11.25 11.51
C VAL A 35 6.95 10.07 10.56
N ARG A 36 6.32 10.13 9.41
CA ARG A 36 6.27 9.00 8.49
C ARG A 36 6.49 9.43 7.05
N ASN A 37 6.93 8.50 6.24
CA ASN A 37 6.93 8.66 4.80
C ASN A 37 5.74 7.90 4.24
N SER A 38 5.11 8.43 3.20
CA SER A 38 3.89 7.85 2.64
C SER A 38 4.05 7.60 1.15
N LEU A 39 3.77 6.37 0.72
CA LEU A 39 3.81 5.97 -0.68
C LEU A 39 2.39 5.70 -1.15
N TYR A 40 1.95 6.45 -2.16
CA TYR A 40 0.61 6.37 -2.73
C TYR A 40 0.67 5.61 -4.05
N VAL A 41 0.22 4.36 -4.05
CA VAL A 41 0.24 3.54 -5.27
C VAL A 41 -0.92 3.89 -6.21
N ALA A 42 -0.77 3.59 -7.50
CA ALA A 42 -1.79 3.83 -8.49
C ALA A 42 -2.64 2.59 -8.72
N GLY A 43 -3.95 2.79 -8.74
CA GLY A 43 -4.89 1.75 -9.12
C GLY A 43 -5.71 1.21 -7.97
N CYS A 44 -7.02 1.18 -8.17
CA CYS A 44 -7.94 0.65 -7.18
C CYS A 44 -9.22 0.22 -7.89
N MET A 45 -9.66 -1.01 -7.64
CA MET A 45 -10.91 -1.53 -8.19
C MET A 45 -12.08 -1.38 -7.24
N PHE A 46 -11.86 -0.89 -6.03
CA PHE A 46 -12.92 -0.79 -5.03
C PHE A 46 -13.92 0.33 -5.31
N HIS A 47 -13.44 1.47 -5.82
CA HIS A 47 -14.31 2.62 -6.16
C HIS A 47 -15.25 3.00 -5.02
N CYS A 48 -14.72 3.08 -3.80
CA CYS A 48 -15.52 3.33 -2.62
C CYS A 48 -16.30 4.64 -2.72
N GLU A 49 -17.57 4.60 -2.36
CA GLU A 49 -18.39 5.80 -2.31
C GLU A 49 -17.81 6.76 -1.27
N GLY A 50 -17.68 8.02 -1.65
CA GLY A 50 -17.09 9.03 -0.78
C GLY A 50 -15.57 8.99 -0.71
N CYS A 51 -14.91 8.19 -1.54
CA CYS A 51 -13.46 8.13 -1.58
C CYS A 51 -12.90 9.45 -2.09
N TYR A 52 -12.03 10.08 -1.29
CA TYR A 52 -11.40 11.34 -1.72
C TYR A 52 -10.16 11.11 -2.58
N ASN A 53 -9.75 9.87 -2.78
CA ASN A 53 -8.59 9.52 -3.60
C ASN A 53 -9.00 9.00 -4.98
N VAL A 54 -10.06 9.56 -5.58
CA VAL A 54 -10.58 9.12 -6.88
C VAL A 54 -9.50 9.16 -7.96
N ALA A 55 -8.60 10.13 -7.89
CA ALA A 55 -7.51 10.25 -8.86
C ALA A 55 -6.57 9.04 -8.85
N THR A 56 -6.59 8.22 -7.80
CA THR A 56 -5.73 7.04 -7.68
C THR A 56 -6.36 5.77 -8.24
N TRP A 57 -7.59 5.84 -8.77
CA TRP A 57 -8.31 4.65 -9.22
C TRP A 57 -7.70 4.01 -10.48
N SER A 58 -7.07 4.80 -11.35
CA SER A 58 -6.48 4.27 -12.57
C SER A 58 -5.11 3.64 -12.30
N PHE A 59 -4.91 2.42 -12.76
CA PHE A 59 -3.61 1.75 -12.68
C PHE A 59 -2.57 2.41 -13.57
N ASN A 60 -2.99 3.24 -14.52
CA ASN A 60 -2.10 3.97 -15.41
C ASN A 60 -1.81 5.39 -14.94
N ALA A 61 -2.35 5.78 -13.80
CA ALA A 61 -2.13 7.12 -13.25
C ALA A 61 -0.72 7.27 -12.66
N GLY A 62 -0.31 8.52 -12.49
CA GLY A 62 0.94 8.83 -11.81
C GLY A 62 2.17 8.53 -12.63
N ILE A 63 3.22 8.10 -11.96
CA ILE A 63 4.54 7.86 -12.56
C ILE A 63 5.02 6.44 -12.26
N PRO A 64 5.95 5.91 -13.06
CA PRO A 64 6.51 4.58 -12.77
C PRO A 64 7.26 4.55 -11.44
N TYR A 65 7.16 3.43 -10.75
CA TYR A 65 7.99 3.16 -9.59
C TYR A 65 9.35 2.70 -10.08
N THR A 66 10.40 3.42 -9.72
CA THR A 66 11.74 3.18 -10.25
C THR A 66 12.71 2.76 -9.15
N PRO A 67 13.82 2.10 -9.50
CA PRO A 67 14.87 1.80 -8.52
C PRO A 67 15.40 3.06 -7.82
N GLU A 68 15.49 4.17 -8.53
CA GLU A 68 15.94 5.45 -7.97
C GLU A 68 14.99 5.94 -6.89
N LEU A 69 13.68 5.80 -7.14
CA LEU A 69 12.68 6.17 -6.14
C LEU A 69 12.78 5.25 -4.92
N GLU A 70 12.99 3.97 -5.12
CA GLU A 70 13.15 3.05 -3.99
C GLU A 70 14.35 3.42 -3.14
N GLU A 71 15.48 3.78 -3.75
CA GLU A 71 16.65 4.24 -3.01
C GLU A 71 16.33 5.50 -2.20
N GLN A 72 15.55 6.41 -2.79
CA GLN A 72 15.13 7.62 -2.08
C GLN A 72 14.26 7.28 -0.88
N ILE A 73 13.32 6.35 -1.04
CA ILE A 73 12.44 5.92 0.06
C ILE A 73 13.27 5.32 1.19
N ILE A 74 14.22 4.46 0.87
CA ILE A 74 15.07 3.83 1.89
C ILE A 74 15.93 4.87 2.60
N ALA A 75 16.53 5.79 1.86
CA ALA A 75 17.36 6.85 2.44
C ALA A 75 16.56 7.74 3.39
N ASP A 76 15.36 8.14 2.98
CA ASP A 76 14.50 8.97 3.82
C ASP A 76 14.05 8.22 5.06
N LEU A 77 13.70 6.94 4.90
CA LEU A 77 13.23 6.11 5.99
C LEU A 77 14.31 5.87 7.04
N ALA A 78 15.57 5.88 6.63
CA ALA A 78 16.69 5.67 7.53
C ALA A 78 16.93 6.82 8.51
N LYS A 79 16.30 7.98 8.28
CA LYS A 79 16.47 9.13 9.18
C LYS A 79 15.99 8.77 10.58
N PRO A 80 16.75 9.15 11.64
CA PRO A 80 16.41 8.72 13.01
C PRO A 80 15.04 9.16 13.50
N TYR A 81 14.54 10.31 13.01
CA TYR A 81 13.24 10.85 13.44
C TYR A 81 12.06 10.26 12.69
N VAL A 82 12.28 9.41 11.69
CA VAL A 82 11.19 8.80 10.92
C VAL A 82 10.76 7.51 11.59
N GLN A 83 9.47 7.43 11.93
CA GLN A 83 8.88 6.27 12.59
C GLN A 83 8.76 5.08 11.66
N GLY A 84 8.32 5.32 10.43
CA GLY A 84 8.11 4.23 9.48
C GLY A 84 7.51 4.69 8.16
N LEU A 85 7.03 3.72 7.40
CA LEU A 85 6.44 3.93 6.08
C LEU A 85 4.96 3.58 6.10
N THR A 86 4.14 4.37 5.42
CA THR A 86 2.72 4.07 5.21
C THR A 86 2.48 3.84 3.72
N LEU A 87 1.79 2.74 3.41
CA LEU A 87 1.42 2.35 2.06
C LEU A 87 -0.07 2.58 1.88
N LEU A 88 -0.42 3.40 0.91
CA LEU A 88 -1.81 3.74 0.67
C LEU A 88 -1.98 4.21 -0.79
N GLY A 89 -2.97 5.00 -1.06
CA GLY A 89 -3.23 5.55 -2.37
C GLY A 89 -4.48 4.97 -2.95
N GLY A 90 -4.34 4.25 -4.06
CA GLY A 90 -5.21 3.23 -4.57
C GLY A 90 -5.20 2.03 -3.63
N GLU A 91 -5.03 0.84 -4.18
CA GLU A 91 -5.01 -0.37 -3.34
C GLU A 91 -3.60 -0.97 -3.32
N PRO A 92 -2.87 -0.89 -2.19
CA PRO A 92 -1.52 -1.47 -2.12
C PRO A 92 -1.48 -2.95 -2.45
N PHE A 93 -2.48 -3.72 -2.04
CA PHE A 93 -2.50 -5.17 -2.27
C PHE A 93 -2.88 -5.56 -3.70
N LEU A 94 -3.15 -4.60 -4.56
CA LEU A 94 -3.22 -4.78 -6.01
C LEU A 94 -1.95 -4.25 -6.68
N ASN A 95 -0.92 -3.97 -5.90
CA ASN A 95 0.38 -3.50 -6.38
C ASN A 95 1.50 -4.24 -5.67
N THR A 96 1.34 -5.54 -5.47
CA THR A 96 2.31 -6.36 -4.73
C THR A 96 3.67 -6.44 -5.42
N GLY A 97 3.73 -6.21 -6.72
CA GLY A 97 4.99 -6.13 -7.44
C GLY A 97 5.88 -4.99 -6.97
N ILE A 98 5.27 -3.88 -6.52
CA ILE A 98 5.98 -2.76 -5.90
C ILE A 98 6.18 -3.06 -4.42
N LEU A 99 5.10 -3.46 -3.76
CA LEU A 99 4.99 -3.55 -2.32
C LEU A 99 5.92 -4.59 -1.72
N LEU A 100 5.90 -5.80 -2.25
CA LEU A 100 6.58 -6.93 -1.62
C LEU A 100 8.10 -6.78 -1.59
N PRO A 101 8.77 -6.45 -2.69
CA PRO A 101 10.22 -6.24 -2.63
C PRO A 101 10.61 -5.10 -1.69
N LEU A 102 9.81 -4.03 -1.67
CA LEU A 102 10.08 -2.88 -0.82
C LEU A 102 9.98 -3.23 0.67
N VAL A 103 8.89 -3.89 1.07
CA VAL A 103 8.71 -4.22 2.49
C VAL A 103 9.74 -5.24 2.97
N LYS A 104 10.11 -6.19 2.11
CA LYS A 104 11.17 -7.15 2.44
C LYS A 104 12.50 -6.44 2.64
N ARG A 105 12.82 -5.49 1.79
CA ARG A 105 14.04 -4.72 1.89
C ARG A 105 14.07 -3.90 3.19
N ILE A 106 12.95 -3.25 3.52
CA ILE A 106 12.86 -2.46 4.75
C ILE A 106 13.07 -3.35 5.97
N ARG A 107 12.43 -4.52 6.01
CA ARG A 107 12.60 -5.43 7.15
C ARG A 107 14.04 -5.91 7.30
N LYS A 108 14.74 -6.07 6.19
CA LYS A 108 16.13 -6.51 6.19
C LYS A 108 17.09 -5.39 6.58
N GLU A 109 16.93 -4.20 6.03
CA GLU A 109 17.87 -3.10 6.19
C GLU A 109 17.53 -2.16 7.34
N LEU A 110 16.24 -2.00 7.63
CA LEU A 110 15.73 -1.05 8.62
C LEU A 110 14.68 -1.73 9.51
N PRO A 111 15.08 -2.79 10.24
CA PRO A 111 14.09 -3.61 10.98
C PRO A 111 13.36 -2.86 12.10
N GLU A 112 13.91 -1.75 12.58
CA GLU A 112 13.28 -0.94 13.64
C GLU A 112 12.18 -0.03 13.13
N LYS A 113 12.05 0.14 11.81
CA LYS A 113 10.98 0.99 11.24
C LYS A 113 9.70 0.18 11.09
N ASP A 114 8.57 0.80 11.39
CA ASP A 114 7.31 0.10 11.19
C ASP A 114 6.79 0.35 9.77
N ILE A 115 5.87 -0.50 9.34
CA ILE A 115 5.24 -0.38 8.04
C ILE A 115 3.73 -0.52 8.25
N TRP A 116 2.99 0.50 7.86
CA TRP A 116 1.54 0.49 7.88
C TRP A 116 1.03 0.39 6.46
N SER A 117 -0.05 -0.35 6.26
CA SER A 117 -0.71 -0.41 4.97
C SER A 117 -2.21 -0.23 5.13
N TRP A 118 -2.77 0.66 4.33
CA TRP A 118 -4.22 0.81 4.24
C TRP A 118 -4.70 -0.06 3.09
N THR A 119 -5.85 -0.72 3.26
CA THR A 119 -6.40 -1.56 2.20
C THR A 119 -7.93 -1.45 2.17
N GLY A 120 -8.49 -1.60 0.98
CA GLY A 120 -9.93 -1.70 0.79
C GLY A 120 -10.49 -3.08 1.08
N TYR A 121 -9.64 -4.08 1.24
CA TYR A 121 -10.09 -5.42 1.63
C TYR A 121 -10.46 -5.44 3.11
N THR A 122 -11.42 -6.29 3.46
CA THR A 122 -11.70 -6.57 4.87
C THR A 122 -10.67 -7.59 5.38
N TRP A 123 -10.58 -7.70 6.69
CA TRP A 123 -9.67 -8.68 7.29
C TRP A 123 -10.02 -10.10 6.84
N GLU A 124 -11.30 -10.42 6.80
CA GLU A 124 -11.75 -11.75 6.39
C GLU A 124 -11.37 -12.04 4.94
N GLU A 125 -11.51 -11.05 4.06
CA GLU A 125 -11.11 -11.20 2.67
C GLU A 125 -9.61 -11.42 2.54
N MET A 126 -8.81 -10.71 3.34
CA MET A 126 -7.37 -10.88 3.33
C MET A 126 -6.95 -12.28 3.76
N MET A 127 -7.67 -12.86 4.71
CA MET A 127 -7.38 -14.21 5.20
C MET A 127 -7.69 -15.29 4.16
N LEU A 128 -8.52 -14.97 3.17
CA LEU A 128 -8.90 -15.91 2.11
C LEU A 128 -8.16 -15.66 0.80
N GLU A 129 -7.28 -14.66 0.78
CA GLU A 129 -6.59 -14.26 -0.45
C GLU A 129 -5.44 -15.19 -0.83
N THR A 130 -4.97 -14.96 -2.06
CA THR A 130 -3.86 -15.72 -2.61
C THR A 130 -2.53 -15.35 -1.95
N PRO A 131 -1.51 -16.21 -2.04
CA PRO A 131 -0.22 -15.93 -1.41
C PRO A 131 0.41 -14.60 -1.82
N ASP A 132 0.16 -14.12 -3.03
CA ASP A 132 0.73 -12.84 -3.48
C ASP A 132 0.23 -11.66 -2.64
N LYS A 133 -0.94 -11.79 -2.00
CA LYS A 133 -1.47 -10.78 -1.10
C LYS A 133 -1.17 -11.09 0.35
N LEU A 134 -1.18 -12.37 0.73
CA LEU A 134 -0.96 -12.76 2.12
C LEU A 134 0.49 -12.55 2.56
N GLU A 135 1.45 -12.76 1.68
CA GLU A 135 2.85 -12.58 2.05
C GLU A 135 3.15 -11.15 2.50
N PRO A 136 2.70 -10.10 1.79
CA PRO A 136 2.92 -8.73 2.26
C PRO A 136 2.30 -8.44 3.62
N VAL A 137 1.18 -9.07 3.96
CA VAL A 137 0.51 -8.86 5.26
C VAL A 137 1.46 -9.15 6.41
N SER A 138 2.30 -10.19 6.27
CA SER A 138 3.20 -10.59 7.35
C SER A 138 4.28 -9.55 7.67
N TYR A 139 4.48 -8.57 6.79
CA TYR A 139 5.50 -7.54 6.98
C TYR A 139 4.92 -6.19 7.41
N THR A 140 3.60 -6.05 7.49
CA THR A 140 2.97 -4.75 7.69
C THR A 140 1.98 -4.77 8.85
N HIS A 141 1.72 -3.56 9.40
CA HIS A 141 0.57 -3.32 10.25
C HIS A 141 -0.58 -2.91 9.33
N LEU A 142 -1.61 -3.75 9.28
CA LEU A 142 -2.69 -3.59 8.31
C LEU A 142 -3.84 -2.76 8.86
N ARG A 143 -4.25 -1.76 8.07
CA ARG A 143 -5.50 -1.04 8.31
C ARG A 143 -6.48 -1.48 7.24
N ALA A 144 -7.27 -2.48 7.56
CA ALA A 144 -8.21 -3.07 6.63
C ALA A 144 -9.38 -2.12 6.36
N HIS A 145 -10.03 -2.35 5.22
CA HIS A 145 -11.27 -1.64 4.91
C HIS A 145 -12.23 -1.78 6.07
N GLU A 146 -12.96 -0.70 6.32
CA GLU A 146 -13.80 -0.62 7.47
C GLU A 146 -14.75 -1.79 7.57
N THR A 147 -14.66 -2.41 8.69
CA THR A 147 -15.65 -3.33 9.17
C THR A 147 -16.04 -2.82 10.53
N VAL A 148 -17.08 -3.39 11.08
CA VAL A 148 -17.52 -2.98 12.41
C VAL A 148 -16.50 -3.30 13.48
N LEU A 149 -15.48 -4.04 13.16
CA LEU A 149 -14.48 -4.46 14.15
C LEU A 149 -13.32 -3.50 14.27
N ASP A 150 -13.19 -2.54 13.40
CA ASP A 150 -12.06 -1.61 13.40
C ASP A 150 -12.11 -0.60 14.52
#